data_1bae6466aa480eae31a59298049beb1c
#
_entry.id   1bae6466aa480eae31a59298049beb1c
#
_cell.length_a   1.000
_cell.length_b   1.000
_cell.length_c   1.000
_cell.angle_alpha   90.00
_cell.angle_beta   90.00
_cell.angle_gamma   90.00
#
_symmetry.space_group_name_H-M   'P 1'
#
loop_
_entity.id
_entity.type
_entity.pdbx_description
1 polymer ?
#
loop_
_entity_poly.entity_id
_entity_poly.type
_entity_poly.pdbx_seq_one_letter_code
_entity_poly.pdbx_strand_id
1 'polypeptide(L)'
;MSNDGVNNGRRRFLVAATSVVGAAGAVGAATPFVGAWFPSARAKAAGAPVKVNISKIELGQQIVVEWRGQPVFVSHRSPEALALLDETDSIVADPQSAASNQPEYVDGKTRAIKPEFLVVMGVCTHLGCSPLFKPEVAAADMGADWKGGYFCPC
;
A
#
# COMPACT_ATOMS: atom_id res chain seq x y z
N MET A 1 2.28 59.40 -40.25
CA MET A 1 3.22 59.44 -39.10
C MET A 1 4.39 58.63 -39.52
N SER A 2 5.51 59.25 -39.91
CA SER A 2 6.72 58.58 -40.34
C SER A 2 7.40 57.96 -39.14
N ASN A 3 7.74 56.69 -39.24
CA ASN A 3 8.52 55.91 -38.22
C ASN A 3 10.03 56.26 -38.29
N ASP A 4 10.33 57.54 -38.52
CA ASP A 4 11.70 58.03 -38.69
C ASP A 4 12.39 58.07 -37.31
N GLY A 5 13.11 57.01 -36.99
CA GLY A 5 13.95 56.90 -35.78
C GLY A 5 14.05 55.54 -35.14
N VAL A 6 13.17 54.60 -35.47
CA VAL A 6 13.20 53.26 -34.89
C VAL A 6 13.83 52.26 -35.86
N ASN A 7 15.00 51.74 -35.52
CA ASN A 7 15.63 50.64 -36.26
C ASN A 7 14.88 49.32 -35.97
N ASN A 8 13.96 48.92 -36.87
CA ASN A 8 13.15 47.75 -36.75
C ASN A 8 13.95 46.43 -36.66
N GLY A 9 15.13 46.37 -37.30
CA GLY A 9 16.03 45.24 -37.21
C GLY A 9 16.59 45.04 -35.78
N ARG A 10 17.06 46.16 -35.21
CA ARG A 10 17.58 46.14 -33.82
C ARG A 10 16.46 45.81 -32.82
N ARG A 11 15.28 46.37 -33.01
CA ARG A 11 14.12 46.06 -32.15
C ARG A 11 13.75 44.57 -32.17
N ARG A 12 13.64 44.00 -33.38
CA ARG A 12 13.35 42.55 -33.54
C ARG A 12 14.41 41.66 -32.90
N PHE A 13 15.68 42.04 -33.12
CA PHE A 13 16.79 41.29 -32.50
C PHE A 13 16.73 41.36 -30.98
N LEU A 14 16.55 42.49 -30.37
CA LEU A 14 16.46 42.65 -28.93
C LEU A 14 15.24 41.92 -28.34
N VAL A 15 14.07 41.99 -29.00
CA VAL A 15 12.89 41.24 -28.58
C VAL A 15 13.14 39.75 -28.66
N ALA A 16 13.71 39.24 -29.75
CA ALA A 16 14.02 37.84 -29.87
C ALA A 16 15.04 37.34 -28.81
N ALA A 17 16.12 38.11 -28.62
CA ALA A 17 17.15 37.76 -27.62
C ALA A 17 16.60 37.73 -26.20
N THR A 18 15.82 38.77 -25.81
CA THR A 18 15.20 38.82 -24.49
C THR A 18 14.15 37.71 -24.30
N SER A 19 13.37 37.36 -25.35
CA SER A 19 12.40 36.28 -25.30
C SER A 19 13.07 34.93 -25.09
N VAL A 20 14.21 34.65 -25.78
CA VAL A 20 14.97 33.38 -25.59
C VAL A 20 15.55 33.32 -24.18
N VAL A 21 16.19 34.37 -23.70
CA VAL A 21 16.76 34.41 -22.35
C VAL A 21 15.64 34.29 -21.30
N GLY A 22 14.53 35.00 -21.49
CA GLY A 22 13.37 34.91 -20.62
C GLY A 22 12.74 33.51 -20.57
N ALA A 23 12.63 32.86 -21.73
CA ALA A 23 12.14 31.47 -21.80
C ALA A 23 13.10 30.50 -21.08
N ALA A 24 14.40 30.63 -21.31
CA ALA A 24 15.39 29.81 -20.60
C ALA A 24 15.34 30.02 -19.07
N GLY A 25 15.19 31.28 -18.63
CA GLY A 25 15.01 31.60 -17.20
C GLY A 25 13.72 31.02 -16.63
N ALA A 26 12.61 31.08 -17.34
CA ALA A 26 11.34 30.48 -16.93
C ALA A 26 11.42 28.96 -16.80
N VAL A 27 12.04 28.28 -17.77
CA VAL A 27 12.28 26.82 -17.70
C VAL A 27 13.18 26.49 -16.52
N GLY A 28 14.29 27.23 -16.32
CA GLY A 28 15.17 27.05 -15.18
C GLY A 28 14.46 27.19 -13.84
N ALA A 29 13.62 28.23 -13.71
CA ALA A 29 12.83 28.46 -12.50
C ALA A 29 11.76 27.38 -12.30
N ALA A 30 11.12 26.89 -13.36
CA ALA A 30 10.10 25.84 -13.26
C ALA A 30 10.66 24.45 -12.92
N THR A 31 11.90 24.15 -13.29
CA THR A 31 12.52 22.83 -13.12
C THR A 31 12.43 22.28 -11.70
N PRO A 32 12.79 23.02 -10.62
CA PRO A 32 12.70 22.49 -9.25
C PRO A 32 11.25 22.21 -8.83
N PHE A 33 10.28 23.01 -9.29
CA PHE A 33 8.87 22.81 -8.96
C PHE A 33 8.31 21.55 -9.64
N VAL A 34 8.59 21.37 -10.92
CA VAL A 34 8.21 20.15 -11.64
C VAL A 34 8.94 18.93 -11.06
N GLY A 35 10.23 19.08 -10.73
CA GLY A 35 11.02 18.02 -10.10
C GLY A 35 10.48 17.57 -8.74
N ALA A 36 9.85 18.48 -7.99
CA ALA A 36 9.25 18.16 -6.70
C ALA A 36 8.03 17.22 -6.79
N TRP A 37 7.40 17.09 -7.96
CA TRP A 37 6.29 16.15 -8.19
C TRP A 37 6.75 14.69 -8.34
N PHE A 38 8.03 14.48 -8.61
CA PHE A 38 8.58 13.13 -8.68
C PHE A 38 8.92 12.60 -7.28
N PRO A 39 8.65 11.31 -7.02
CA PRO A 39 8.95 10.73 -5.71
C PRO A 39 10.45 10.76 -5.40
N SER A 40 10.78 11.18 -4.18
CA SER A 40 12.15 11.18 -3.67
C SER A 40 12.74 9.76 -3.60
N ALA A 41 14.05 9.64 -3.48
CA ALA A 41 14.71 8.35 -3.28
C ALA A 41 14.17 7.62 -2.02
N ARG A 42 13.89 8.38 -0.95
CA ARG A 42 13.28 7.85 0.28
C ARG A 42 11.87 7.30 0.04
N ALA A 43 11.04 8.05 -0.71
CA ALA A 43 9.68 7.60 -1.05
C ALA A 43 9.70 6.34 -1.94
N LYS A 44 10.64 6.27 -2.89
CA LYS A 44 10.83 5.06 -3.71
C LYS A 44 11.29 3.87 -2.87
N ALA A 45 12.21 4.06 -1.94
CA ALA A 45 12.69 3.01 -1.04
C ALA A 45 11.57 2.51 -0.10
N ALA A 46 10.75 3.41 0.45
CA ALA A 46 9.60 3.05 1.28
C ALA A 46 8.54 2.22 0.52
N GLY A 47 8.43 2.40 -0.81
CA GLY A 47 7.54 1.61 -1.67
C GLY A 47 8.14 0.31 -2.20
N ALA A 48 9.41 0.02 -1.91
CA ALA A 48 10.07 -1.18 -2.38
C ALA A 48 9.48 -2.47 -1.78
N PRO A 49 9.57 -3.61 -2.48
CA PRO A 49 9.19 -4.91 -1.93
C PRO A 49 10.03 -5.27 -0.70
N VAL A 50 9.37 -5.75 0.35
CA VAL A 50 10.02 -6.26 1.56
C VAL A 50 10.16 -7.77 1.45
N LYS A 51 11.36 -8.30 1.73
CA LYS A 51 11.62 -9.74 1.76
C LYS A 51 11.59 -10.23 3.20
N VAL A 52 10.79 -11.25 3.46
CA VAL A 52 10.62 -11.85 4.78
C VAL A 52 10.94 -13.33 4.71
N ASN A 53 11.71 -13.83 5.66
CA ASN A 53 11.96 -15.26 5.79
C ASN A 53 10.85 -15.89 6.64
N ILE A 54 9.96 -16.61 5.99
CA ILE A 54 8.81 -17.28 6.63
C ILE A 54 9.14 -18.65 7.23
N SER A 55 10.33 -19.24 6.96
CA SER A 55 10.69 -20.58 7.42
C SER A 55 10.84 -20.71 8.94
N LYS A 56 10.96 -19.58 9.64
CA LYS A 56 11.13 -19.53 11.10
C LYS A 56 9.82 -19.23 11.84
N ILE A 57 8.71 -19.05 11.12
CA ILE A 57 7.41 -18.79 11.75
C ILE A 57 6.81 -20.14 12.12
N GLU A 58 6.65 -20.41 13.41
CA GLU A 58 6.02 -21.64 13.91
C GLU A 58 4.52 -21.62 13.64
N LEU A 59 3.88 -22.80 13.69
CA LEU A 59 2.43 -22.94 13.55
C LEU A 59 1.70 -22.10 14.62
N GLY A 60 0.71 -21.35 14.19
CA GLY A 60 -0.05 -20.45 15.07
C GLY A 60 0.67 -19.15 15.44
N GLN A 61 1.87 -18.91 14.92
CA GLN A 61 2.60 -17.65 15.14
C GLN A 61 2.36 -16.62 14.07
N GLN A 62 2.57 -15.36 14.44
CA GLN A 62 2.53 -14.20 13.57
C GLN A 62 3.78 -13.34 13.74
N ILE A 63 4.27 -12.80 12.63
CA ILE A 63 5.23 -11.71 12.62
C ILE A 63 4.60 -10.48 11.99
N VAL A 64 5.10 -9.30 12.39
CA VAL A 64 4.67 -8.02 11.84
C VAL A 64 5.83 -7.42 11.06
N VAL A 65 5.57 -7.01 9.82
CA VAL A 65 6.53 -6.38 8.93
C VAL A 65 6.00 -5.02 8.51
N GLU A 66 6.85 -4.03 8.48
CA GLU A 66 6.47 -2.71 7.95
C GLU A 66 6.63 -2.66 6.43
N TRP A 67 5.58 -2.21 5.73
CA TRP A 67 5.62 -1.89 4.32
C TRP A 67 4.84 -0.61 4.04
N ARG A 68 5.49 0.36 3.40
CA ARG A 68 4.91 1.69 3.12
C ARG A 68 4.36 2.41 4.37
N GLY A 69 5.02 2.22 5.52
CA GLY A 69 4.57 2.81 6.78
C GLY A 69 3.33 2.14 7.38
N GLN A 70 2.91 0.99 6.87
CA GLN A 70 1.78 0.21 7.34
C GLN A 70 2.23 -1.15 7.87
N PRO A 71 1.61 -1.66 8.94
CA PRO A 71 1.88 -3.01 9.41
C PRO A 71 1.31 -4.05 8.45
N VAL A 72 2.13 -5.04 8.10
CA VAL A 72 1.72 -6.23 7.36
C VAL A 72 1.88 -7.43 8.28
N PHE A 73 0.80 -8.14 8.50
CA PHE A 73 0.78 -9.35 9.30
C PHE A 73 1.09 -10.55 8.40
N VAL A 74 2.04 -11.36 8.83
CA VAL A 74 2.36 -12.65 8.22
C VAL A 74 2.15 -13.71 9.28
N SER A 75 1.13 -14.53 9.14
CA SER A 75 0.79 -15.59 10.09
C SER A 75 0.90 -16.97 9.46
N HIS A 76 1.40 -17.94 10.23
CA HIS A 76 1.47 -19.35 9.84
C HIS A 76 0.28 -20.08 10.45
N ARG A 77 -0.71 -20.39 9.62
CA ARG A 77 -1.95 -21.04 10.04
C ARG A 77 -1.72 -22.53 10.26
N SER A 78 -2.30 -23.05 11.33
CA SER A 78 -2.29 -24.50 11.57
C SER A 78 -3.29 -25.23 10.66
N PRO A 79 -3.14 -26.53 10.43
CA PRO A 79 -4.11 -27.34 9.69
C PRO A 79 -5.51 -27.29 10.30
N GLU A 80 -5.61 -27.20 11.62
CA GLU A 80 -6.88 -27.07 12.35
C GLU A 80 -7.55 -25.73 12.02
N ALA A 81 -6.79 -24.64 12.02
CA ALA A 81 -7.30 -23.32 11.64
C ALA A 81 -7.79 -23.27 10.18
N LEU A 82 -7.12 -23.99 9.28
CA LEU A 82 -7.56 -24.10 7.88
C LEU A 82 -8.85 -24.91 7.75
N ALA A 83 -8.99 -26.01 8.49
CA ALA A 83 -10.21 -26.83 8.49
C ALA A 83 -11.43 -26.04 8.99
N LEU A 84 -11.25 -25.11 9.94
CA LEU A 84 -12.32 -24.28 10.47
C LEU A 84 -12.83 -23.20 9.49
N LEU A 85 -12.11 -22.92 8.40
CA LEU A 85 -12.56 -21.94 7.39
C LEU A 85 -13.91 -22.36 6.76
N ASP A 86 -14.12 -23.68 6.56
CA ASP A 86 -15.37 -24.20 6.01
C ASP A 86 -16.56 -23.99 6.99
N GLU A 87 -16.31 -24.10 8.28
CA GLU A 87 -17.34 -23.89 9.30
C GLU A 87 -17.74 -22.42 9.46
N THR A 88 -16.87 -21.49 9.06
CA THR A 88 -17.12 -20.04 9.19
C THR A 88 -17.88 -19.44 8.01
N ASP A 89 -18.08 -20.16 6.92
CA ASP A 89 -18.73 -19.67 5.70
C ASP A 89 -20.13 -19.07 5.96
N SER A 90 -20.85 -19.61 6.94
CA SER A 90 -22.21 -19.13 7.29
C SER A 90 -22.22 -17.88 8.17
N ILE A 91 -21.13 -17.53 8.81
CA ILE A 91 -21.06 -16.42 9.79
C ILE A 91 -20.22 -15.23 9.30
N VAL A 92 -19.38 -15.41 8.27
CA VAL A 92 -18.61 -14.32 7.69
C VAL A 92 -19.37 -13.64 6.55
N ALA A 93 -19.19 -12.33 6.41
CA ALA A 93 -19.90 -11.51 5.41
C ALA A 93 -19.51 -11.84 3.96
N ASP A 94 -18.27 -12.23 3.72
CA ASP A 94 -17.72 -12.50 2.38
C ASP A 94 -16.76 -13.71 2.43
N PRO A 95 -17.30 -14.94 2.51
CA PRO A 95 -16.48 -16.14 2.67
C PRO A 95 -15.55 -16.41 1.49
N GLN A 96 -15.93 -16.00 0.30
CA GLN A 96 -15.13 -16.18 -0.92
C GLN A 96 -14.28 -14.96 -1.28
N SER A 97 -14.28 -13.93 -0.45
CA SER A 97 -13.54 -12.68 -0.70
C SER A 97 -13.88 -12.00 -2.04
N ALA A 98 -15.13 -12.15 -2.49
CA ALA A 98 -15.58 -11.60 -3.76
C ALA A 98 -15.58 -10.06 -3.78
N ALA A 99 -15.81 -9.43 -2.64
CA ALA A 99 -15.79 -7.98 -2.48
C ALA A 99 -14.41 -7.43 -2.13
N SER A 100 -13.41 -8.28 -1.89
CA SER A 100 -12.07 -7.85 -1.50
C SER A 100 -11.23 -7.49 -2.72
N ASN A 101 -10.37 -6.47 -2.57
CA ASN A 101 -9.42 -6.07 -3.60
C ASN A 101 -8.12 -6.87 -3.44
N GLN A 102 -8.06 -8.03 -4.06
CA GLN A 102 -6.86 -8.88 -4.07
C GLN A 102 -6.49 -9.30 -5.50
N PRO A 103 -5.22 -9.66 -5.75
CA PRO A 103 -4.79 -10.15 -7.06
C PRO A 103 -5.52 -11.43 -7.47
N GLU A 104 -5.77 -11.61 -8.77
CA GLU A 104 -6.47 -12.77 -9.34
C GLU A 104 -5.80 -14.13 -9.04
N TYR A 105 -4.49 -14.13 -8.78
CA TYR A 105 -3.73 -15.34 -8.45
C TYR A 105 -3.87 -15.79 -6.99
N VAL A 106 -4.58 -15.03 -6.16
CA VAL A 106 -4.84 -15.36 -4.75
C VAL A 106 -6.15 -16.10 -4.65
N ASP A 107 -6.13 -17.27 -4.00
CA ASP A 107 -7.36 -18.02 -3.72
C ASP A 107 -8.32 -17.22 -2.85
N GLY A 108 -9.57 -17.11 -3.29
CA GLY A 108 -10.57 -16.27 -2.64
C GLY A 108 -10.89 -16.72 -1.22
N LYS A 109 -11.01 -18.01 -0.97
CA LYS A 109 -11.39 -18.56 0.33
C LYS A 109 -10.27 -18.45 1.35
N THR A 110 -9.07 -18.85 0.97
CA THR A 110 -7.90 -18.84 1.89
C THR A 110 -7.24 -17.47 1.97
N ARG A 111 -7.52 -16.57 1.02
CA ARG A 111 -6.90 -15.23 0.86
C ARG A 111 -5.38 -15.31 0.84
N ALA A 112 -4.83 -16.36 0.25
CA ALA A 112 -3.40 -16.65 0.23
C ALA A 112 -3.01 -17.42 -1.02
N ILE A 113 -1.75 -17.28 -1.45
CA ILE A 113 -1.14 -18.11 -2.50
C ILE A 113 -0.86 -19.52 -1.95
N LYS A 114 -0.40 -19.57 -0.70
CA LYS A 114 -0.19 -20.79 0.07
C LYS A 114 -1.12 -20.76 1.27
N PRO A 115 -2.08 -21.69 1.38
CA PRO A 115 -3.09 -21.69 2.43
C PRO A 115 -2.53 -21.58 3.85
N GLU A 116 -1.35 -22.17 4.11
CA GLU A 116 -0.70 -22.13 5.40
C GLU A 116 -0.17 -20.74 5.80
N PHE A 117 0.09 -19.85 4.85
CA PHE A 117 0.59 -18.49 5.13
C PHE A 117 -0.42 -17.42 4.73
N LEU A 118 -0.92 -16.70 5.72
CA LEU A 118 -1.77 -15.54 5.49
C LEU A 118 -0.92 -14.27 5.57
N VAL A 119 -1.02 -13.43 4.54
CA VAL A 119 -0.36 -12.12 4.47
C VAL A 119 -1.43 -11.06 4.25
N VAL A 120 -1.65 -10.22 5.26
CA VAL A 120 -2.69 -9.19 5.22
C VAL A 120 -2.20 -7.88 5.81
N MET A 121 -2.78 -6.77 5.39
CA MET A 121 -2.57 -5.48 6.04
C MET A 121 -3.12 -5.54 7.46
N GLY A 122 -2.29 -5.18 8.45
CA GLY A 122 -2.64 -5.19 9.86
C GLY A 122 -3.51 -4.00 10.28
N VAL A 123 -4.45 -3.61 9.43
CA VAL A 123 -5.30 -2.43 9.61
C VAL A 123 -6.75 -2.83 9.38
N CYS A 124 -7.61 -2.59 10.38
CA CYS A 124 -9.04 -2.84 10.27
C CYS A 124 -9.68 -1.90 9.24
N THR A 125 -10.50 -2.44 8.34
CA THR A 125 -11.18 -1.68 7.30
C THR A 125 -12.28 -0.75 7.81
N HIS A 126 -12.72 -0.90 9.08
CA HIS A 126 -13.74 -0.04 9.69
C HIS A 126 -13.16 1.34 10.06
N LEU A 127 -12.25 1.39 11.05
CA LEU A 127 -11.70 2.65 11.60
C LEU A 127 -10.17 2.69 11.62
N GLY A 128 -9.49 1.77 10.96
CA GLY A 128 -8.02 1.75 10.90
C GLY A 128 -7.33 1.23 12.16
N CYS A 129 -8.05 0.63 13.10
CA CYS A 129 -7.44 0.03 14.30
C CYS A 129 -6.59 -1.18 13.94
N SER A 130 -5.53 -1.46 14.70
CA SER A 130 -4.73 -2.67 14.53
C SER A 130 -5.44 -3.87 15.17
N PRO A 131 -5.85 -4.89 14.41
CA PRO A 131 -6.47 -6.09 14.97
C PRO A 131 -5.50 -6.90 15.82
N LEU A 132 -6.03 -7.54 16.86
CA LEU A 132 -5.30 -8.47 17.71
C LEU A 132 -5.35 -9.87 17.10
N PHE A 133 -4.21 -10.54 17.04
CA PHE A 133 -4.14 -11.93 16.60
C PHE A 133 -4.49 -12.86 17.74
N LYS A 134 -5.56 -13.65 17.58
CA LYS A 134 -6.13 -14.58 18.54
C LYS A 134 -6.31 -15.93 17.86
N PRO A 135 -5.22 -16.71 17.66
CA PRO A 135 -5.28 -17.95 16.89
C PRO A 135 -5.99 -19.10 17.62
N GLU A 136 -6.11 -19.04 18.93
CA GLU A 136 -6.69 -20.10 19.75
C GLU A 136 -8.20 -20.20 19.56
N VAL A 137 -8.69 -21.41 19.30
CA VAL A 137 -10.12 -21.71 19.24
C VAL A 137 -10.71 -21.70 20.66
N ALA A 138 -11.90 -21.13 20.80
CA ALA A 138 -12.60 -20.99 22.08
C ALA A 138 -11.74 -20.32 23.18
N ALA A 139 -10.89 -19.34 22.78
CA ALA A 139 -10.06 -18.60 23.73
C ALA A 139 -10.94 -18.02 24.86
N ALA A 140 -10.45 -18.12 26.10
CA ALA A 140 -11.21 -17.78 27.30
C ALA A 140 -11.75 -16.33 27.31
N ASP A 141 -11.04 -15.41 26.67
CA ASP A 141 -11.42 -13.99 26.54
C ASP A 141 -12.31 -13.68 25.32
N MET A 142 -12.50 -14.65 24.42
CA MET A 142 -13.27 -14.49 23.19
C MET A 142 -14.59 -15.27 23.19
N GLY A 143 -14.71 -16.26 24.06
CA GLY A 143 -15.89 -17.12 24.17
C GLY A 143 -15.82 -18.43 23.39
N ALA A 144 -16.75 -19.35 23.67
CA ALA A 144 -16.73 -20.72 23.16
C ALA A 144 -16.93 -20.84 21.64
N ASP A 145 -17.57 -19.85 21.03
CA ASP A 145 -17.87 -19.84 19.59
C ASP A 145 -16.72 -19.28 18.74
N TRP A 146 -15.67 -18.76 19.39
CA TRP A 146 -14.53 -18.21 18.70
C TRP A 146 -13.71 -19.29 17.96
N LYS A 147 -13.57 -19.13 16.64
CA LYS A 147 -12.89 -20.09 15.77
C LYS A 147 -11.40 -19.77 15.51
N GLY A 148 -10.84 -18.81 16.23
CA GLY A 148 -9.52 -18.25 15.95
C GLY A 148 -9.56 -17.17 14.88
N GLY A 149 -8.54 -16.30 14.86
CA GLY A 149 -8.42 -15.26 13.83
C GLY A 149 -7.97 -13.90 14.38
N TYR A 150 -8.54 -12.85 13.80
CA TYR A 150 -8.24 -11.47 14.16
C TYR A 150 -9.43 -10.79 14.80
N PHE A 151 -9.21 -10.22 15.96
CA PHE A 151 -10.22 -9.45 16.71
C PHE A 151 -9.87 -7.97 16.70
N CYS A 152 -10.82 -7.13 16.28
CA CYS A 152 -10.64 -5.69 16.33
C CYS A 152 -11.18 -5.14 17.65
N PRO A 153 -10.35 -4.50 18.51
CA PRO A 153 -10.79 -4.02 19.82
C PRO A 153 -11.65 -2.76 19.74
N CYS A 154 -11.74 -2.16 18.55
CA CYS A 154 -12.54 -0.94 18.34
C CYS A 154 -13.98 -1.21 17.97
#